data_2c7791054b5501f7e0860266ae1a32a1
#
_entry.id   2c7791054b5501f7e0860266ae1a32a1
#
_cell.length_a   1.000
_cell.length_b   1.000
_cell.length_c   1.000
_cell.angle_alpha   90.00
_cell.angle_beta   90.00
_cell.angle_gamma   90.00
#
_symmetry.space_group_name_H-M   'P 1'
#
loop_
_entity.id
_entity.type
_entity.pdbx_description
1 polymer ?
#
loop_
_entity_poly.entity_id
_entity_poly.type
_entity_poly.pdbx_seq_one_letter_code
_entity_poly.pdbx_strand_id
1 'polypeptide(L)'
;MAARDLYDAGMTAAGTTDGGAFPSFHLTNGQVDYEGEAVFSHLSLTIQPGEFAAILGENGSGKTTLMKALLGLTPLSSGSSQIVGVDVGRFRDWTRVAYVPQRLLSAGAVPVSVLEVVRSARTRPNRLFMGNADKTAAELALRKVNLWGRRHDRLDALSGGQQRRVMIAHALAKGADIFVLDEPTAGIDHESQRQLADVFSALRDDGATVLLVTHELGVFSRLATRVIVMQGRGARSVAYDGPPPAPAHLADHAWHHSNELAPLPEPSGLLEP
;
A
#
# COMPACT_ATOMS: atom_id res chain seq x y z
N MET A 1 0.85 16.38 -21.52
CA MET A 1 -0.13 15.30 -21.68
C MET A 1 -0.29 14.69 -20.32
N ALA A 2 -1.42 14.97 -19.65
CA ALA A 2 -1.63 14.71 -18.24
C ALA A 2 -1.87 13.21 -17.99
N ALA A 3 -1.58 12.75 -16.77
CA ALA A 3 -1.80 11.38 -16.29
C ALA A 3 -3.25 10.89 -16.49
N ARG A 4 -4.18 11.79 -16.75
CA ARG A 4 -5.60 11.55 -17.03
C ARG A 4 -5.84 10.64 -18.25
N ASP A 5 -4.98 10.70 -19.27
CA ASP A 5 -5.14 9.92 -20.51
C ASP A 5 -4.87 8.40 -20.34
N LEU A 6 -4.27 8.02 -19.19
CA LEU A 6 -4.05 6.60 -18.86
C LEU A 6 -5.23 6.00 -18.06
N TYR A 7 -6.03 6.85 -17.40
CA TYR A 7 -7.20 6.46 -16.60
C TYR A 7 -8.44 6.21 -17.44
N ASP A 8 -8.67 7.03 -18.49
CA ASP A 8 -9.91 6.97 -19.29
C ASP A 8 -10.03 5.72 -20.18
N ALA A 9 -8.97 4.97 -20.39
CA ALA A 9 -9.01 3.77 -21.24
C ALA A 9 -9.49 2.48 -20.54
N GLY A 10 -9.83 2.52 -19.25
CA GLY A 10 -10.15 1.32 -18.45
C GLY A 10 -11.37 1.40 -17.53
N MET A 11 -11.99 2.56 -17.38
CA MET A 11 -13.17 2.69 -16.51
C MET A 11 -14.46 2.38 -17.24
N THR A 12 -14.85 1.10 -17.30
CA THR A 12 -16.25 0.73 -17.45
C THR A 12 -16.90 0.76 -16.06
N ALA A 13 -17.89 1.65 -15.93
CA ALA A 13 -18.68 1.87 -14.73
C ALA A 13 -19.26 0.56 -14.16
N ALA A 14 -18.87 0.22 -12.95
CA ALA A 14 -19.60 -0.73 -12.11
C ALA A 14 -20.42 0.05 -11.10
N GLY A 15 -21.75 0.02 -11.32
CA GLY A 15 -22.85 0.13 -10.38
C GLY A 15 -22.76 1.20 -9.30
N THR A 16 -23.28 2.39 -9.58
CA THR A 16 -23.75 3.35 -8.57
C THR A 16 -25.07 2.84 -7.98
N THR A 17 -25.05 2.43 -6.72
CA THR A 17 -26.24 2.43 -5.89
C THR A 17 -26.02 3.39 -4.74
N ASP A 18 -26.84 4.45 -4.73
CA ASP A 18 -26.97 5.44 -3.66
C ASP A 18 -25.68 6.12 -3.18
N GLY A 19 -25.36 7.27 -3.73
CA GLY A 19 -24.65 8.45 -3.19
C GLY A 19 -23.27 8.36 -2.55
N GLY A 20 -22.67 7.19 -2.26
CA GLY A 20 -21.38 7.06 -1.60
C GLY A 20 -20.45 6.05 -2.28
N ALA A 21 -19.20 6.45 -2.57
CA ALA A 21 -18.19 5.51 -3.03
C ALA A 21 -17.90 4.49 -1.91
N PHE A 22 -17.81 3.18 -2.26
CA PHE A 22 -17.41 2.16 -1.30
C PHE A 22 -15.98 2.43 -0.78
N PRO A 23 -15.72 2.17 0.53
CA PRO A 23 -14.36 2.23 1.06
C PRO A 23 -13.40 1.35 0.26
N SER A 24 -12.15 1.79 0.09
CA SER A 24 -11.10 0.98 -0.53
C SER A 24 -10.82 -0.27 0.30
N PHE A 25 -10.78 -0.13 1.64
CA PHE A 25 -10.74 -1.25 2.59
C PHE A 25 -11.72 -1.01 3.73
N HIS A 26 -12.40 -2.07 4.16
CA HIS A 26 -13.26 -2.05 5.33
C HIS A 26 -13.09 -3.34 6.13
N LEU A 27 -12.55 -3.21 7.35
CA LEU A 27 -12.39 -4.29 8.31
C LEU A 27 -13.40 -4.06 9.44
N THR A 28 -14.20 -5.08 9.77
CA THR A 28 -15.19 -5.01 10.85
C THR A 28 -14.89 -6.08 11.88
N ASN A 29 -14.61 -5.64 13.12
CA ASN A 29 -14.37 -6.50 14.27
C ASN A 29 -13.37 -7.64 13.98
N GLY A 30 -12.31 -7.31 13.24
CA GLY A 30 -11.31 -8.26 12.77
C GLY A 30 -10.42 -8.78 13.88
N GLN A 31 -10.08 -10.08 13.80
CA GLN A 31 -9.12 -10.73 14.67
C GLN A 31 -8.23 -11.67 13.86
N VAL A 32 -6.95 -11.72 14.22
CA VAL A 32 -6.00 -12.73 13.71
C VAL A 32 -5.24 -13.30 14.88
N ASP A 33 -5.23 -14.64 14.95
CA ASP A 33 -4.49 -15.40 15.96
C ASP A 33 -3.39 -16.24 15.30
N TYR A 34 -2.25 -16.34 15.96
CA TYR A 34 -1.19 -17.30 15.66
C TYR A 34 -0.88 -18.12 16.91
N GLU A 35 -0.93 -19.45 16.79
CA GLU A 35 -0.60 -20.37 17.88
C GLU A 35 -1.39 -20.12 19.18
N GLY A 36 -2.62 -19.61 19.04
CA GLY A 36 -3.49 -19.28 20.17
C GLY A 36 -3.29 -17.88 20.76
N GLU A 37 -2.31 -17.11 20.27
CA GLU A 37 -2.11 -15.72 20.68
C GLU A 37 -2.69 -14.75 19.65
N ALA A 38 -3.49 -13.80 20.11
CA ALA A 38 -4.03 -12.75 19.25
C ALA A 38 -2.95 -11.76 18.85
N VAL A 39 -2.74 -11.59 17.53
CA VAL A 39 -1.91 -10.51 16.99
C VAL A 39 -2.66 -9.19 17.11
N PHE A 40 -3.93 -9.19 16.71
CA PHE A 40 -4.88 -8.12 16.99
C PHE A 40 -6.27 -8.73 17.13
N SER A 41 -7.16 -8.05 17.90
CA SER A 41 -8.54 -8.47 18.09
C SER A 41 -9.47 -7.26 18.17
N HIS A 42 -10.73 -7.48 17.78
CA HIS A 42 -11.79 -6.48 17.78
C HIS A 42 -11.44 -5.20 16.99
N LEU A 43 -10.57 -5.31 15.97
CA LEU A 43 -10.14 -4.17 15.19
C LEU A 43 -11.14 -3.85 14.08
N SER A 44 -11.62 -2.61 14.07
CA SER A 44 -12.39 -2.06 12.94
C SER A 44 -11.63 -0.91 12.31
N LEU A 45 -11.56 -0.91 10.98
CA LEU A 45 -10.78 0.05 10.20
C LEU A 45 -11.44 0.29 8.85
N THR A 46 -11.54 1.55 8.45
CA THR A 46 -12.07 1.92 7.13
C THR A 46 -11.06 2.83 6.45
N ILE A 47 -10.64 2.49 5.22
CA ILE A 47 -9.77 3.34 4.39
C ILE A 47 -10.58 3.80 3.20
N GLN A 48 -10.71 5.12 3.04
CA GLN A 48 -11.52 5.72 2.01
C GLN A 48 -10.80 5.77 0.65
N PRO A 49 -11.54 5.85 -0.47
CA PRO A 49 -10.94 6.12 -1.78
C PRO A 49 -10.14 7.44 -1.77
N GLY A 50 -8.95 7.41 -2.37
CA GLY A 50 -8.05 8.58 -2.44
C GLY A 50 -7.29 8.89 -1.13
N GLU A 51 -7.49 8.10 -0.07
CA GLU A 51 -6.79 8.27 1.20
C GLU A 51 -5.35 7.75 1.11
N PHE A 52 -4.40 8.49 1.68
CA PHE A 52 -3.05 8.01 1.94
C PHE A 52 -2.93 7.61 3.41
N ALA A 53 -3.21 6.34 3.70
CA ALA A 53 -3.17 5.79 5.05
C ALA A 53 -1.83 5.11 5.35
N ALA A 54 -1.23 5.40 6.50
CA ALA A 54 0.00 4.78 6.95
C ALA A 54 -0.23 3.93 8.21
N ILE A 55 0.17 2.65 8.17
CA ILE A 55 0.22 1.78 9.33
C ILE A 55 1.64 1.81 9.90
N LEU A 56 1.79 2.38 11.07
CA LEU A 56 3.06 2.53 11.79
C LEU A 56 3.15 1.57 12.98
N GLY A 57 4.36 1.34 13.49
CA GLY A 57 4.63 0.59 14.70
C GLY A 57 5.94 -0.17 14.66
N GLU A 58 6.34 -0.71 15.79
CA GLU A 58 7.58 -1.49 15.92
C GLU A 58 7.54 -2.82 15.16
N ASN A 59 8.71 -3.43 14.99
CA ASN A 59 8.80 -4.78 14.44
C ASN A 59 8.06 -5.77 15.34
N GLY A 60 7.19 -6.60 14.74
CA GLY A 60 6.38 -7.55 15.49
C GLY A 60 5.06 -7.00 16.03
N SER A 61 4.74 -5.71 15.85
CA SER A 61 3.46 -5.12 16.30
C SER A 61 2.22 -5.57 15.51
N GLY A 62 2.38 -6.39 14.45
CA GLY A 62 1.25 -6.92 13.67
C GLY A 62 0.92 -6.13 12.41
N LYS A 63 1.65 -5.08 12.03
CA LYS A 63 1.41 -4.27 10.82
C LYS A 63 1.23 -5.09 9.54
N THR A 64 2.22 -5.93 9.25
CA THR A 64 2.18 -6.80 8.06
C THR A 64 1.04 -7.82 8.14
N THR A 65 0.69 -8.28 9.34
CA THR A 65 -0.45 -9.17 9.57
C THR A 65 -1.76 -8.46 9.27
N LEU A 66 -1.95 -7.23 9.78
CA LEU A 66 -3.13 -6.42 9.49
C LEU A 66 -3.27 -6.16 7.99
N MET A 67 -2.19 -5.71 7.35
CA MET A 67 -2.17 -5.49 5.90
C MET A 67 -2.53 -6.77 5.12
N LYS A 68 -1.96 -7.91 5.49
CA LYS A 68 -2.26 -9.20 4.85
C LYS A 68 -3.70 -9.64 5.08
N ALA A 69 -4.28 -9.35 6.25
CA ALA A 69 -5.68 -9.63 6.54
C ALA A 69 -6.61 -8.76 5.69
N LEU A 70 -6.30 -7.47 5.51
CA LEU A 70 -7.03 -6.57 4.59
C LEU A 70 -7.00 -7.07 3.14
N LEU A 71 -5.89 -7.70 2.72
CA LEU A 71 -5.75 -8.29 1.38
C LEU A 71 -6.26 -9.74 1.28
N GLY A 72 -6.74 -10.35 2.37
CA GLY A 72 -7.15 -11.76 2.40
C GLY A 72 -5.99 -12.76 2.24
N LEU A 73 -4.75 -12.32 2.40
CA LEU A 73 -3.56 -13.15 2.37
C LEU A 73 -3.33 -13.89 3.70
N THR A 74 -3.95 -13.40 4.77
CA THR A 74 -4.02 -14.05 6.09
C THR A 74 -5.50 -14.14 6.46
N PRO A 75 -6.02 -15.32 6.79
CA PRO A 75 -7.41 -15.48 7.19
C PRO A 75 -7.65 -14.77 8.53
N LEU A 76 -8.84 -14.17 8.67
CA LEU A 76 -9.32 -13.68 9.95
C LEU A 76 -9.81 -14.86 10.80
N SER A 77 -9.50 -14.86 12.10
CA SER A 77 -10.08 -15.78 13.10
C SER A 77 -11.53 -15.39 13.41
N SER A 78 -11.83 -14.08 13.37
CA SER A 78 -13.20 -13.54 13.46
C SER A 78 -13.30 -12.19 12.76
N GLY A 79 -14.54 -11.73 12.52
CA GLY A 79 -14.83 -10.50 11.80
C GLY A 79 -14.87 -10.67 10.29
N SER A 80 -14.84 -9.56 9.55
CA SER A 80 -14.88 -9.55 8.09
C SER A 80 -13.99 -8.46 7.50
N SER A 81 -13.45 -8.71 6.30
CA SER A 81 -12.67 -7.74 5.52
C SER A 81 -13.27 -7.60 4.11
N GLN A 82 -13.38 -6.37 3.63
CA GLN A 82 -13.89 -6.05 2.31
C GLN A 82 -12.92 -5.14 1.56
N ILE A 83 -12.87 -5.33 0.25
CA ILE A 83 -12.17 -4.45 -0.71
C ILE A 83 -13.24 -3.89 -1.64
N VAL A 84 -13.38 -2.55 -1.67
CA VAL A 84 -14.38 -1.85 -2.50
C VAL A 84 -15.80 -2.44 -2.32
N GLY A 85 -16.19 -2.66 -1.06
CA GLY A 85 -17.50 -3.19 -0.68
C GLY A 85 -17.70 -4.69 -0.95
N VAL A 86 -16.70 -5.40 -1.47
CA VAL A 86 -16.75 -6.83 -1.75
C VAL A 86 -15.94 -7.60 -0.71
N ASP A 87 -16.53 -8.63 -0.10
CA ASP A 87 -15.82 -9.54 0.81
C ASP A 87 -14.52 -10.05 0.18
N VAL A 88 -13.43 -9.99 0.92
CA VAL A 88 -12.09 -10.28 0.39
C VAL A 88 -11.98 -11.71 -0.16
N GLY A 89 -12.68 -12.69 0.41
CA GLY A 89 -12.73 -14.07 -0.09
C GLY A 89 -13.44 -14.19 -1.44
N ARG A 90 -14.29 -13.24 -1.77
CA ARG A 90 -15.05 -13.16 -3.03
C ARG A 90 -14.50 -12.13 -4.01
N PHE A 91 -13.56 -11.29 -3.59
CA PHE A 91 -12.96 -10.27 -4.44
C PHE A 91 -12.19 -10.91 -5.61
N ARG A 92 -12.43 -10.43 -6.82
CA ARG A 92 -11.83 -11.00 -8.06
C ARG A 92 -11.12 -9.95 -8.91
N ASP A 93 -11.42 -8.67 -8.72
CA ASP A 93 -10.83 -7.60 -9.52
C ASP A 93 -9.46 -7.14 -8.98
N TRP A 94 -8.55 -8.08 -8.90
CA TRP A 94 -7.18 -7.83 -8.44
C TRP A 94 -6.38 -6.91 -9.36
N THR A 95 -6.94 -6.51 -10.51
CA THR A 95 -6.30 -5.49 -11.35
C THR A 95 -6.30 -4.13 -10.68
N ARG A 96 -7.27 -3.86 -9.81
CA ARG A 96 -7.40 -2.63 -9.03
C ARG A 96 -6.39 -2.50 -7.90
N VAL A 97 -5.82 -3.59 -7.42
CA VAL A 97 -4.91 -3.60 -6.26
C VAL A 97 -3.49 -3.91 -6.70
N ALA A 98 -2.55 -3.02 -6.44
CA ALA A 98 -1.12 -3.25 -6.62
C ALA A 98 -0.44 -3.42 -5.26
N TYR A 99 0.12 -4.60 -5.01
CA TYR A 99 0.85 -4.89 -3.78
C TYR A 99 2.36 -4.94 -4.05
N VAL A 100 3.12 -4.17 -3.27
CA VAL A 100 4.59 -4.14 -3.28
C VAL A 100 5.08 -4.71 -1.95
N PRO A 101 5.58 -5.96 -1.91
CA PRO A 101 6.02 -6.61 -0.69
C PRO A 101 7.38 -6.10 -0.21
N GLN A 102 7.65 -6.26 1.07
CA GLN A 102 8.94 -5.91 1.69
C GLN A 102 10.10 -6.72 1.10
N ARG A 103 9.92 -8.03 0.92
CA ARG A 103 10.94 -8.90 0.32
C ARG A 103 10.75 -8.93 -1.18
N LEU A 104 11.81 -8.60 -1.89
CA LEU A 104 11.87 -8.77 -3.32
C LEU A 104 11.80 -10.26 -3.64
N LEU A 105 11.08 -10.60 -4.70
CA LEU A 105 11.13 -11.95 -5.25
C LEU A 105 12.59 -12.23 -5.59
N SER A 106 13.19 -13.22 -4.93
CA SER A 106 14.46 -13.75 -5.39
C SER A 106 14.25 -14.13 -6.85
N ALA A 107 14.92 -13.44 -7.77
CA ALA A 107 14.89 -13.82 -9.16
C ALA A 107 15.33 -15.29 -9.19
N GLY A 108 14.39 -16.20 -9.48
CA GLY A 108 14.70 -17.60 -9.64
C GLY A 108 15.75 -17.81 -10.73
N ALA A 109 16.15 -19.02 -11.01
CA ALA A 109 17.20 -19.37 -11.98
C ALA A 109 16.98 -18.81 -13.42
N VAL A 110 15.85 -18.16 -13.70
CA VAL A 110 15.53 -17.59 -15.01
C VAL A 110 15.95 -16.11 -15.04
N PRO A 111 16.91 -15.72 -15.87
CA PRO A 111 17.31 -14.34 -16.04
C PRO A 111 16.17 -13.54 -16.71
N VAL A 112 15.64 -12.53 -16.00
CA VAL A 112 14.60 -11.63 -16.51
C VAL A 112 15.13 -10.20 -16.57
N SER A 113 14.78 -9.46 -17.61
CA SER A 113 15.12 -8.03 -17.72
C SER A 113 14.13 -7.18 -16.92
N VAL A 114 14.58 -5.98 -16.55
CA VAL A 114 13.75 -4.95 -15.90
C VAL A 114 12.45 -4.71 -16.68
N LEU A 115 12.56 -4.58 -17.99
CA LEU A 115 11.43 -4.31 -18.88
C LEU A 115 10.42 -5.47 -18.89
N GLU A 116 10.90 -6.71 -18.91
CA GLU A 116 10.04 -7.89 -18.87
C GLU A 116 9.26 -7.96 -17.57
N VAL A 117 9.91 -7.70 -16.43
CA VAL A 117 9.24 -7.63 -15.12
C VAL A 117 8.13 -6.58 -15.15
N VAL A 118 8.41 -5.35 -15.60
CA VAL A 118 7.40 -4.29 -15.57
C VAL A 118 6.27 -4.55 -16.55
N ARG A 119 6.56 -5.13 -17.71
CA ARG A 119 5.55 -5.53 -18.70
C ARG A 119 4.64 -6.63 -18.19
N SER A 120 5.14 -7.56 -17.37
CA SER A 120 4.32 -8.66 -16.81
C SER A 120 3.14 -8.18 -15.98
N ALA A 121 3.19 -6.95 -15.43
CA ALA A 121 2.09 -6.34 -14.69
C ALA A 121 0.75 -6.30 -15.43
N ARG A 122 0.78 -6.29 -16.76
CA ARG A 122 -0.41 -6.20 -17.64
C ARG A 122 -0.68 -7.49 -18.43
N THR A 123 0.07 -8.56 -18.13
CA THR A 123 -0.16 -9.85 -18.76
C THR A 123 -1.50 -10.42 -18.30
N ARG A 124 -2.35 -10.78 -19.27
CA ARG A 124 -3.65 -11.44 -19.01
C ARG A 124 -3.60 -12.86 -19.55
N PRO A 125 -4.19 -13.86 -18.85
CA PRO A 125 -4.12 -15.28 -19.27
C PRO A 125 -4.61 -15.53 -20.71
N ASN A 126 -5.52 -14.70 -21.22
CA ASN A 126 -6.17 -14.90 -22.52
C ASN A 126 -5.60 -13.96 -23.62
N ARG A 127 -4.46 -13.29 -23.37
CA ARG A 127 -3.89 -12.34 -24.33
C ARG A 127 -2.46 -12.74 -24.68
N LEU A 128 -2.28 -13.30 -25.87
CA LEU A 128 -0.99 -13.77 -26.39
C LEU A 128 -0.01 -12.63 -26.75
N PHE A 129 -0.52 -11.42 -27.01
CA PHE A 129 0.33 -10.30 -27.44
C PHE A 129 0.02 -9.04 -26.60
N MET A 130 1.09 -8.34 -26.22
CA MET A 130 1.01 -7.03 -25.57
C MET A 130 0.66 -5.96 -26.59
N GLY A 131 -0.35 -5.13 -26.27
CA GLY A 131 -0.71 -3.98 -27.09
C GLY A 131 0.27 -2.81 -26.93
N ASN A 132 0.13 -1.80 -27.79
CA ASN A 132 0.93 -0.57 -27.69
C ASN A 132 0.69 0.16 -26.36
N ALA A 133 -0.54 0.17 -25.83
CA ALA A 133 -0.88 0.75 -24.55
C ALA A 133 -0.11 0.09 -23.38
N ASP A 134 0.11 -1.24 -23.43
CA ASP A 134 0.85 -1.96 -22.38
C ASP A 134 2.34 -1.63 -22.42
N LYS A 135 2.89 -1.46 -23.64
CA LYS A 135 4.28 -1.03 -23.83
C LYS A 135 4.50 0.39 -23.31
N THR A 136 3.59 1.31 -23.65
CA THR A 136 3.62 2.70 -23.17
C THR A 136 3.50 2.79 -21.66
N ALA A 137 2.61 2.00 -21.03
CA ALA A 137 2.45 1.98 -19.58
C ALA A 137 3.75 1.52 -18.87
N ALA A 138 4.42 0.48 -19.38
CA ALA A 138 5.69 0.01 -18.82
C ALA A 138 6.81 1.06 -18.99
N GLU A 139 6.88 1.74 -20.14
CA GLU A 139 7.84 2.83 -20.36
C GLU A 139 7.61 3.98 -19.38
N LEU A 140 6.38 4.49 -19.27
CA LEU A 140 6.03 5.58 -18.37
C LEU A 140 6.33 5.22 -16.90
N ALA A 141 6.01 4.01 -16.49
CA ALA A 141 6.31 3.53 -15.15
C ALA A 141 7.82 3.50 -14.86
N LEU A 142 8.63 2.98 -15.80
CA LEU A 142 10.09 2.95 -15.66
C LEU A 142 10.72 4.35 -15.66
N ARG A 143 10.16 5.29 -16.44
CA ARG A 143 10.59 6.70 -16.41
C ARG A 143 10.29 7.36 -15.08
N LYS A 144 9.09 7.14 -14.50
CA LYS A 144 8.69 7.66 -13.18
C LYS A 144 9.66 7.25 -12.07
N VAL A 145 10.17 6.03 -12.10
CA VAL A 145 11.14 5.54 -11.09
C VAL A 145 12.61 5.71 -11.50
N ASN A 146 12.90 6.45 -12.57
CA ASN A 146 14.24 6.73 -13.12
C ASN A 146 15.05 5.45 -13.44
N LEU A 147 14.39 4.47 -14.07
CA LEU A 147 15.03 3.20 -14.49
C LEU A 147 14.88 2.89 -15.99
N TRP A 148 14.35 3.81 -16.79
CA TRP A 148 14.20 3.58 -18.23
C TRP A 148 15.53 3.31 -18.95
N GLY A 149 16.60 3.96 -18.53
CA GLY A 149 17.96 3.74 -19.08
C GLY A 149 18.50 2.34 -18.82
N ARG A 150 17.99 1.66 -17.80
CA ARG A 150 18.41 0.31 -17.39
C ARG A 150 17.36 -0.78 -17.72
N ARG A 151 16.40 -0.50 -18.57
CA ARG A 151 15.28 -1.39 -18.90
C ARG A 151 15.69 -2.75 -19.47
N HIS A 152 16.88 -2.84 -20.07
CA HIS A 152 17.41 -4.10 -20.63
C HIS A 152 18.37 -4.82 -19.69
N ASP A 153 18.71 -4.21 -18.56
CA ASP A 153 19.56 -4.85 -17.56
C ASP A 153 18.80 -6.02 -16.93
N ARG A 154 19.55 -7.02 -16.47
CA ARG A 154 18.98 -8.13 -15.70
C ARG A 154 18.56 -7.61 -14.34
N LEU A 155 17.43 -8.11 -13.82
CA LEU A 155 16.93 -7.70 -12.51
C LEU A 155 17.93 -8.00 -11.37
N ASP A 156 18.61 -9.17 -11.44
CA ASP A 156 19.58 -9.60 -10.45
C ASP A 156 20.91 -8.80 -10.47
N ALA A 157 21.18 -8.08 -11.56
CA ALA A 157 22.33 -7.18 -11.65
C ALA A 157 22.09 -5.79 -11.01
N LEU A 158 20.86 -5.52 -10.58
CA LEU A 158 20.49 -4.26 -9.93
C LEU A 158 20.75 -4.31 -8.42
N SER A 159 21.05 -3.14 -7.81
CA SER A 159 21.06 -3.01 -6.35
C SER A 159 19.67 -3.27 -5.75
N GLY A 160 19.58 -3.66 -4.48
CA GLY A 160 18.31 -3.91 -3.80
C GLY A 160 17.33 -2.73 -3.89
N GLY A 161 17.82 -1.49 -3.76
CA GLY A 161 17.01 -0.28 -3.94
C GLY A 161 16.50 -0.10 -5.38
N GLN A 162 17.32 -0.44 -6.38
CA GLN A 162 16.88 -0.41 -7.78
C GLN A 162 15.86 -1.51 -8.07
N GLN A 163 16.07 -2.71 -7.56
CA GLN A 163 15.07 -3.80 -7.68
C GLN A 163 13.73 -3.40 -7.07
N ARG A 164 13.75 -2.72 -5.90
CA ARG A 164 12.54 -2.20 -5.27
C ARG A 164 11.83 -1.18 -6.16
N ARG A 165 12.56 -0.27 -6.78
CA ARG A 165 11.99 0.67 -7.75
C ARG A 165 11.41 -0.03 -8.97
N VAL A 166 11.98 -1.15 -9.42
CA VAL A 166 11.38 -2.00 -10.48
C VAL A 166 10.02 -2.56 -10.04
N MET A 167 9.90 -3.03 -8.79
CA MET A 167 8.62 -3.53 -8.27
C MET A 167 7.56 -2.42 -8.17
N ILE A 168 7.98 -1.21 -7.82
CA ILE A 168 7.08 -0.04 -7.84
C ILE A 168 6.68 0.30 -9.28
N ALA A 169 7.62 0.28 -10.23
CA ALA A 169 7.29 0.46 -11.65
C ALA A 169 6.32 -0.62 -12.16
N HIS A 170 6.48 -1.88 -11.73
CA HIS A 170 5.53 -2.94 -12.01
C HIS A 170 4.13 -2.61 -11.47
N ALA A 171 4.03 -2.15 -10.22
CA ALA A 171 2.77 -1.73 -9.61
C ALA A 171 2.12 -0.57 -10.39
N LEU A 172 2.91 0.45 -10.78
CA LEU A 172 2.46 1.59 -11.58
C LEU A 172 1.96 1.15 -12.96
N ALA A 173 2.71 0.27 -13.65
CA ALA A 173 2.34 -0.21 -14.98
C ALA A 173 1.03 -1.01 -14.98
N LYS A 174 0.66 -1.60 -13.85
CA LYS A 174 -0.60 -2.34 -13.67
C LYS A 174 -1.83 -1.44 -13.89
N GLY A 175 -1.74 -0.15 -13.56
CA GLY A 175 -2.86 0.79 -13.64
C GLY A 175 -3.87 0.58 -12.52
N ALA A 176 -3.41 0.17 -11.35
CA ALA A 176 -4.23 0.01 -10.15
C ALA A 176 -4.65 1.37 -9.58
N ASP A 177 -5.80 1.41 -8.91
CA ASP A 177 -6.30 2.56 -8.15
C ASP A 177 -6.06 2.42 -6.63
N ILE A 178 -5.63 1.24 -6.16
CA ILE A 178 -5.26 0.97 -4.77
C ILE A 178 -3.83 0.43 -4.73
N PHE A 179 -2.95 1.10 -4.01
CA PHE A 179 -1.56 0.71 -3.82
C PHE A 179 -1.33 0.30 -2.36
N VAL A 180 -0.80 -0.90 -2.16
CA VAL A 180 -0.41 -1.41 -0.85
C VAL A 180 1.11 -1.62 -0.84
N LEU A 181 1.80 -0.93 0.06
CA LEU A 181 3.25 -0.84 0.10
C LEU A 181 3.75 -1.33 1.45
N ASP A 182 4.55 -2.38 1.44
CA ASP A 182 5.15 -2.95 2.65
C ASP A 182 6.63 -2.57 2.71
N GLU A 183 6.98 -1.63 3.62
CA GLU A 183 8.33 -1.08 3.81
C GLU A 183 9.01 -0.62 2.49
N PRO A 184 8.38 0.27 1.69
CA PRO A 184 8.85 0.57 0.33
C PRO A 184 10.20 1.29 0.29
N THR A 185 10.64 1.92 1.38
CA THR A 185 11.90 2.67 1.48
C THR A 185 13.06 1.87 2.07
N ALA A 186 12.83 0.64 2.53
CA ALA A 186 13.89 -0.17 3.13
C ALA A 186 15.02 -0.44 2.13
N GLY A 187 16.26 -0.06 2.49
CA GLY A 187 17.43 -0.24 1.65
C GLY A 187 17.51 0.69 0.43
N ILE A 188 16.75 1.78 0.43
CA ILE A 188 16.78 2.82 -0.61
C ILE A 188 17.48 4.07 -0.06
N ASP A 189 18.34 4.69 -0.85
CA ASP A 189 19.00 5.95 -0.52
C ASP A 189 18.02 7.13 -0.44
N HIS A 190 18.38 8.18 0.30
CA HIS A 190 17.50 9.31 0.56
C HIS A 190 16.99 10.04 -0.70
N GLU A 191 17.81 10.14 -1.75
CA GLU A 191 17.38 10.80 -2.98
C GLU A 191 16.32 9.96 -3.69
N SER A 192 16.56 8.65 -3.79
CA SER A 192 15.59 7.70 -4.33
C SER A 192 14.29 7.63 -3.51
N GLN A 193 14.37 7.78 -2.18
CA GLN A 193 13.18 7.88 -1.32
C GLN A 193 12.34 9.13 -1.66
N ARG A 194 12.98 10.29 -1.88
CA ARG A 194 12.29 11.52 -2.29
C ARG A 194 11.60 11.35 -3.64
N GLN A 195 12.30 10.79 -4.63
CA GLN A 195 11.71 10.49 -5.94
C GLN A 195 10.48 9.58 -5.83
N LEU A 196 10.51 8.59 -4.92
CA LEU A 196 9.34 7.76 -4.65
C LEU A 196 8.20 8.54 -4.00
N ALA A 197 8.50 9.44 -3.08
CA ALA A 197 7.49 10.31 -2.46
C ALA A 197 6.81 11.18 -3.53
N ASP A 198 7.56 11.74 -4.48
CA ASP A 198 7.00 12.52 -5.60
C ASP A 198 6.07 11.66 -6.48
N VAL A 199 6.46 10.40 -6.77
CA VAL A 199 5.62 9.46 -7.51
C VAL A 199 4.30 9.20 -6.77
N PHE A 200 4.36 8.93 -5.48
CA PHE A 200 3.15 8.65 -4.69
C PHE A 200 2.32 9.91 -4.41
N SER A 201 2.95 11.11 -4.36
CA SER A 201 2.22 12.37 -4.34
C SER A 201 1.36 12.53 -5.60
N ALA A 202 1.95 12.31 -6.77
CA ALA A 202 1.21 12.38 -8.03
C ALA A 202 0.06 11.36 -8.09
N LEU A 203 0.27 10.13 -7.61
CA LEU A 203 -0.78 9.11 -7.55
C LEU A 203 -1.93 9.52 -6.64
N ARG A 204 -1.64 10.06 -5.46
CA ARG A 204 -2.66 10.58 -4.54
C ARG A 204 -3.44 11.72 -5.18
N ASP A 205 -2.75 12.65 -5.83
CA ASP A 205 -3.37 13.80 -6.50
C ASP A 205 -4.24 13.35 -7.71
N ASP A 206 -3.92 12.21 -8.32
CA ASP A 206 -4.74 11.51 -9.31
C ASP A 206 -5.92 10.70 -8.67
N GLY A 207 -6.06 10.72 -7.34
CA GLY A 207 -7.16 10.05 -6.61
C GLY A 207 -6.89 8.59 -6.24
N ALA A 208 -5.66 8.09 -6.38
CA ALA A 208 -5.33 6.74 -5.96
C ALA A 208 -5.32 6.61 -4.42
N THR A 209 -5.78 5.45 -3.92
CA THR A 209 -5.67 5.08 -2.52
C THR A 209 -4.31 4.46 -2.26
N VAL A 210 -3.62 4.88 -1.19
CA VAL A 210 -2.33 4.31 -0.78
C VAL A 210 -2.41 3.82 0.65
N LEU A 211 -2.11 2.53 0.85
CA LEU A 211 -1.89 1.93 2.16
C LEU A 211 -0.40 1.65 2.33
N LEU A 212 0.26 2.44 3.16
CA LEU A 212 1.67 2.33 3.48
C LEU A 212 1.85 1.58 4.80
N VAL A 213 2.65 0.53 4.81
CA VAL A 213 3.13 -0.12 6.04
C VAL A 213 4.60 0.23 6.22
N THR A 214 4.94 0.84 7.34
CA THR A 214 6.33 1.23 7.62
C THR A 214 6.56 1.37 9.13
N HIS A 215 7.80 1.41 9.56
CA HIS A 215 8.17 1.74 10.93
C HIS A 215 8.33 3.25 11.14
N GLU A 216 8.54 4.03 10.06
CA GLU A 216 8.63 5.48 10.09
C GLU A 216 8.04 6.09 8.82
N LEU A 217 7.46 7.29 8.94
CA LEU A 217 6.88 7.98 7.78
C LEU A 217 7.96 8.55 6.86
N GLY A 218 9.06 9.07 7.43
CA GLY A 218 10.15 9.64 6.66
C GLY A 218 9.65 10.65 5.62
N VAL A 219 10.02 10.40 4.36
CA VAL A 219 9.64 11.25 3.21
C VAL A 219 8.13 11.28 2.91
N PHE A 220 7.36 10.31 3.41
CA PHE A 220 5.91 10.23 3.21
C PHE A 220 5.10 11.01 4.25
N SER A 221 5.74 11.65 5.24
CA SER A 221 5.04 12.37 6.32
C SER A 221 4.09 13.45 5.82
N ARG A 222 4.41 14.11 4.71
CA ARG A 222 3.56 15.13 4.09
C ARG A 222 2.45 14.57 3.19
N LEU A 223 2.52 13.28 2.88
CA LEU A 223 1.55 12.61 2.01
C LEU A 223 0.48 11.91 2.81
N ALA A 224 0.82 11.39 3.99
CA ALA A 224 -0.12 10.69 4.84
C ALA A 224 -1.26 11.63 5.25
N THR A 225 -2.48 11.20 4.99
CA THR A 225 -3.71 11.87 5.44
C THR A 225 -4.25 11.22 6.71
N ARG A 226 -3.82 9.98 6.98
CA ARG A 226 -4.19 9.20 8.15
C ARG A 226 -3.03 8.33 8.61
N VAL A 227 -2.90 8.18 9.91
CA VAL A 227 -1.89 7.33 10.55
C VAL A 227 -2.59 6.38 11.52
N ILE A 228 -2.26 5.10 11.41
CA ILE A 228 -2.71 4.03 12.29
C ILE A 228 -1.47 3.49 13.00
N VAL A 229 -1.35 3.70 14.29
CA VAL A 229 -0.19 3.23 15.07
C VAL A 229 -0.55 1.91 15.73
N MET A 230 0.17 0.85 15.38
CA MET A 230 0.06 -0.45 16.03
C MET A 230 1.12 -0.58 17.12
N GLN A 231 0.66 -0.87 18.35
CA GLN A 231 1.52 -1.05 19.51
C GLN A 231 1.10 -2.29 20.30
N GLY A 232 2.04 -3.22 20.51
CA GLY A 232 1.75 -4.45 21.24
C GLY A 232 0.93 -5.46 20.44
N ARG A 233 0.33 -6.41 21.14
CA ARG A 233 -0.51 -7.50 20.60
C ARG A 233 -1.86 -7.56 21.32
N GLY A 234 -2.84 -8.21 20.70
CA GLY A 234 -4.17 -8.45 21.28
C GLY A 234 -5.14 -7.29 21.11
N ALA A 235 -6.05 -7.11 22.07
CA ALA A 235 -7.17 -6.16 21.98
C ALA A 235 -6.77 -4.68 21.93
N ARG A 236 -5.56 -4.34 22.35
CA ARG A 236 -5.02 -2.98 22.34
C ARG A 236 -3.91 -2.81 21.28
N SER A 237 -4.01 -3.53 20.19
CA SER A 237 -3.00 -3.49 19.12
C SER A 237 -2.95 -2.16 18.35
N VAL A 238 -4.01 -1.33 18.41
CA VAL A 238 -4.01 0.02 17.83
C VAL A 238 -3.98 1.04 18.96
N ALA A 239 -2.88 1.81 18.98
CA ALA A 239 -2.68 2.88 19.96
C ALA A 239 -3.21 4.24 19.48
N TYR A 240 -3.25 4.43 18.17
CA TYR A 240 -3.72 5.67 17.52
C TYR A 240 -4.33 5.37 16.15
N ASP A 241 -5.41 6.07 15.81
CA ASP A 241 -5.99 6.10 14.47
C ASP A 241 -6.57 7.49 14.21
N GLY A 242 -5.95 8.24 13.31
CA GLY A 242 -6.35 9.62 13.05
C GLY A 242 -5.43 10.36 12.07
N PRO A 243 -5.61 11.69 11.94
CA PRO A 243 -4.74 12.49 11.09
C PRO A 243 -3.29 12.44 11.58
N PRO A 244 -2.28 12.61 10.70
CA PRO A 244 -0.89 12.62 11.12
C PRO A 244 -0.68 13.75 12.14
N PRO A 245 0.04 13.49 13.25
CA PRO A 245 0.35 14.52 14.23
C PRO A 245 1.21 15.61 13.62
N ALA A 246 1.21 16.80 14.25
CA ALA A 246 1.99 17.94 13.78
C ALA A 246 3.48 17.59 13.62
N PRO A 247 4.20 18.16 12.64
CA PRO A 247 5.60 17.81 12.32
C PRO A 247 6.58 17.86 13.49
N ALA A 248 6.32 18.69 14.52
CA ALA A 248 7.13 18.78 15.73
C ALA A 248 7.15 17.45 16.54
N HIS A 249 6.10 16.65 16.44
CA HIS A 249 6.00 15.37 17.11
C HIS A 249 6.47 14.18 16.24
N LEU A 250 6.58 14.36 14.91
CA LEU A 250 7.07 13.33 14.00
C LEU A 250 8.60 13.23 13.98
N ALA A 251 9.31 14.30 14.40
CA ALA A 251 10.77 14.33 14.50
C ALA A 251 11.29 13.68 15.79
N ASP A 252 10.43 13.49 16.78
CA ASP A 252 10.79 12.84 18.02
C ASP A 252 10.76 11.33 17.84
N HIS A 253 11.93 10.68 17.84
CA HIS A 253 12.06 9.21 17.91
C HIS A 253 11.32 8.61 19.13
N ALA A 254 10.95 9.44 20.10
CA ALA A 254 10.13 9.12 21.25
C ALA A 254 8.71 8.62 20.91
N TRP A 255 8.18 8.91 19.72
CA TRP A 255 6.87 8.42 19.28
C TRP A 255 6.79 6.89 19.21
N HIS A 256 7.93 6.24 19.05
CA HIS A 256 8.03 4.78 18.94
C HIS A 256 8.35 4.09 20.27
N HIS A 257 8.85 4.82 21.28
CA HIS A 257 9.43 4.23 22.48
C HIS A 257 8.80 4.68 23.79
N SER A 258 7.85 5.63 23.81
CA SER A 258 7.31 6.13 25.07
C SER A 258 6.13 5.30 25.57
N ASN A 259 6.39 4.54 26.62
CA ASN A 259 5.36 4.05 27.57
C ASN A 259 4.68 5.22 28.33
N GLU A 260 5.10 6.46 28.09
CA GLU A 260 4.61 7.71 28.66
C GLU A 260 4.15 8.64 27.55
N LEU A 261 3.12 8.24 26.81
CA LEU A 261 2.37 9.18 25.99
C LEU A 261 1.57 10.08 26.92
N ALA A 262 1.83 11.39 26.87
CA ALA A 262 0.86 12.36 27.34
C ALA A 262 -0.51 11.99 26.77
N PRO A 263 -1.61 12.06 27.56
CA PRO A 263 -2.92 11.65 27.08
C PRO A 263 -3.22 12.39 25.78
N LEU A 264 -3.34 11.60 24.68
CA LEU A 264 -3.78 12.12 23.39
C LEU A 264 -5.16 12.76 23.60
N PRO A 265 -5.48 13.89 22.92
CA PRO A 265 -6.81 14.44 22.99
C PRO A 265 -7.81 13.34 22.63
N GLU A 266 -8.81 13.17 23.48
CA GLU A 266 -9.88 12.19 23.25
C GLU A 266 -10.49 12.39 21.87
N PRO A 267 -10.75 11.34 21.10
CA PRO A 267 -11.43 11.46 19.83
C PRO A 267 -12.84 12.04 20.12
N SER A 268 -13.07 13.26 19.70
CA SER A 268 -14.40 13.88 19.71
C SER A 268 -15.29 13.08 18.74
N GLY A 269 -16.04 12.11 19.27
CA GLY A 269 -17.01 11.35 18.49
C GLY A 269 -17.23 9.91 18.89
N LEU A 270 -17.16 9.56 20.17
CA LEU A 270 -17.77 8.33 20.64
C LEU A 270 -19.26 8.60 20.87
N LEU A 271 -20.10 7.95 20.09
CA LEU A 271 -21.53 7.82 20.33
C LEU A 271 -21.70 7.17 21.71
N GLU A 272 -22.38 7.86 22.61
CA GLU A 272 -22.92 7.27 23.84
C GLU A 272 -23.99 6.22 23.52
N PRO A 273 -24.24 5.29 24.46
CA PRO A 273 -24.96 4.02 24.26
C PRO A 273 -26.42 4.15 23.80
#